data_55ac959af8b13fe0e206755b028733ba
#
_entry.id   55ac959af8b13fe0e206755b028733ba
#
_cell.length_a   1.000
_cell.length_b   1.000
_cell.length_c   1.000
_cell.angle_alpha   90.00
_cell.angle_beta   90.00
_cell.angle_gamma   90.00
#
_symmetry.space_group_name_H-M   'P 1'
#
loop_
_entity.id
_entity.type
_entity.pdbx_description
1 polymer ?
#
loop_
_entity_poly.entity_id
_entity_poly.type
_entity_poly.pdbx_seq_one_letter_code
_entity_poly.pdbx_strand_id
1 'polypeptide(L)'
;VVKAIETVDTCVGKAVEALKEVDGTMFICADHGNAEQLIDYKTGEPFTAHTTNPVPFILVNYDEAYTLKEGGKLCDIVPTLIEIMGMEKPKEMTGESLLVKKNS
;
A
#
# COMPACT_ATOMS: atom_id res chain seq x y z
N VAL A 1 15.38 13.92 -3.87
CA VAL A 1 14.62 12.79 -3.31
C VAL A 1 13.87 13.19 -2.04
N VAL A 2 14.56 13.80 -1.06
CA VAL A 2 13.94 14.23 0.19
C VAL A 2 12.75 15.18 -0.07
N LYS A 3 12.96 16.19 -0.92
CA LYS A 3 11.91 17.15 -1.25
C LYS A 3 10.72 16.50 -1.96
N ALA A 4 11.00 15.53 -2.85
CA ALA A 4 9.96 14.79 -3.54
C ALA A 4 9.12 13.97 -2.56
N ILE A 5 9.77 13.29 -1.62
CA ILE A 5 9.08 12.49 -0.58
C ILE A 5 8.26 13.40 0.34
N GLU A 6 8.78 14.56 0.74
CA GLU A 6 8.02 15.52 1.55
C GLU A 6 6.76 16.00 0.82
N THR A 7 6.87 16.25 -0.48
CA THR A 7 5.73 16.67 -1.31
C THR A 7 4.69 15.57 -1.39
N VAL A 8 5.11 14.34 -1.63
CA VAL A 8 4.20 13.17 -1.66
C VAL A 8 3.51 13.00 -0.31
N ASP A 9 4.26 13.09 0.78
CA ASP A 9 3.69 12.96 2.13
C ASP A 9 2.61 14.01 2.38
N THR A 10 2.85 15.27 2.00
CA THR A 10 1.89 16.35 2.14
C THR A 10 0.63 16.07 1.32
N CYS A 11 0.77 15.62 0.08
CA CYS A 11 -0.36 15.28 -0.79
C CYS A 11 -1.17 14.11 -0.25
N VAL A 12 -0.51 13.07 0.24
CA VAL A 12 -1.18 11.92 0.86
C VAL A 12 -1.95 12.36 2.10
N GLY A 13 -1.36 13.22 2.92
CA GLY A 13 -2.04 13.77 4.10
C GLY A 13 -3.32 14.49 3.74
N LYS A 14 -3.31 15.32 2.70
CA LYS A 14 -4.52 16.01 2.21
C LYS A 14 -5.57 15.04 1.71
N ALA A 15 -5.16 14.00 0.99
CA ALA A 15 -6.08 12.96 0.50
C ALA A 15 -6.73 12.21 1.67
N VAL A 16 -5.97 11.87 2.70
CA VAL A 16 -6.48 11.19 3.89
C VAL A 16 -7.49 12.07 4.63
N GLU A 17 -7.21 13.37 4.80
CA GLU A 17 -8.14 14.29 5.45
C GLU A 17 -9.44 14.41 4.68
N ALA A 18 -9.38 14.57 3.35
CA ALA A 18 -10.57 14.65 2.51
C ALA A 18 -11.39 13.36 2.60
N LEU A 19 -10.72 12.22 2.63
CA LEU A 19 -11.37 10.90 2.75
C LEU A 19 -12.13 10.78 4.08
N LYS A 20 -11.52 11.23 5.18
CA LYS A 20 -12.14 11.18 6.51
C LYS A 20 -13.38 12.03 6.61
N GLU A 21 -13.44 13.16 5.90
CA GLU A 21 -14.61 14.02 5.88
C GLU A 21 -15.84 13.31 5.31
N VAL A 22 -15.66 12.37 4.41
CA VAL A 22 -16.75 11.58 3.80
C VAL A 22 -16.83 10.16 4.34
N ASP A 23 -16.06 9.85 5.39
CA ASP A 23 -15.97 8.52 6.00
C ASP A 23 -15.66 7.41 5.00
N GLY A 24 -14.76 7.70 4.08
CA GLY A 24 -14.31 6.72 3.09
C GLY A 24 -13.18 5.84 3.58
N THR A 25 -12.87 4.82 2.80
CA THR A 25 -11.75 3.90 3.06
C THR A 25 -10.80 3.94 1.86
N MET A 26 -9.49 3.90 2.10
CA MET A 26 -8.51 3.88 1.01
C MET A 26 -7.36 2.94 1.31
N PHE A 27 -6.68 2.50 0.26
CA PHE A 27 -5.39 1.86 0.35
C PHE A 27 -4.31 2.81 -0.13
N ILE A 28 -3.15 2.74 0.48
CA ILE A 28 -1.95 3.45 0.04
C ILE A 28 -0.89 2.40 -0.25
N CYS A 29 -0.35 2.40 -1.46
CA CYS A 29 0.66 1.42 -1.86
C CYS A 29 1.59 2.01 -2.92
N ALA A 30 2.59 1.23 -3.30
CA ALA A 30 3.46 1.54 -4.44
C ALA A 30 3.55 0.32 -5.35
N ASP A 31 3.88 0.54 -6.60
CA ASP A 31 4.06 -0.55 -7.57
C ASP A 31 5.50 -1.11 -7.56
N HIS A 32 6.46 -0.31 -7.09
CA HIS A 32 7.86 -0.70 -6.97
C HIS A 32 8.57 0.20 -5.96
N GLY A 33 9.76 -0.22 -5.53
CA GLY A 33 10.61 0.60 -4.68
C GLY A 33 11.47 1.55 -5.49
N ASN A 34 11.98 2.59 -4.83
CA ASN A 34 12.90 3.57 -5.42
C ASN A 34 13.65 4.33 -4.33
N ALA A 35 12.92 5.15 -3.55
CA ALA A 35 13.51 6.09 -2.61
C ALA A 35 14.14 5.43 -1.38
N GLU A 36 13.81 4.18 -1.08
CA GLU A 36 14.40 3.46 0.04
C GLU A 36 15.85 3.05 -0.22
N GLN A 37 16.30 3.10 -1.49
CA GLN A 37 17.69 2.86 -1.85
C GLN A 37 18.22 4.03 -2.68
N LEU A 38 19.07 4.85 -2.08
CA LEU A 38 19.60 6.07 -2.70
C LEU A 38 21.03 5.90 -3.20
N ILE A 39 21.71 4.84 -2.79
CA ILE A 39 23.11 4.58 -3.12
C ILE A 39 23.23 3.15 -3.68
N ASP A 40 24.02 3.02 -4.77
CA ASP A 40 24.40 1.71 -5.28
C ASP A 40 25.49 1.15 -4.35
N TYR A 41 25.17 0.05 -3.67
CA TYR A 41 26.07 -0.55 -2.69
C TYR A 41 27.34 -1.13 -3.30
N LYS A 42 27.37 -1.36 -4.61
CA LYS A 42 28.56 -1.87 -5.32
C LYS A 42 29.50 -0.76 -5.75
N THR A 43 28.97 0.38 -6.18
CA THR A 43 29.77 1.49 -6.75
C THR A 43 29.85 2.71 -5.86
N GLY A 44 28.94 2.84 -4.87
CA GLY A 44 28.84 4.03 -4.03
C GLY A 44 28.24 5.25 -4.73
N GLU A 45 27.79 5.09 -5.97
CA GLU A 45 27.18 6.16 -6.75
C GLU A 45 25.70 6.31 -6.42
N PRO A 46 25.06 7.47 -6.74
CA PRO A 46 23.62 7.62 -6.56
C PRO A 46 22.85 6.55 -7.32
N PHE A 47 21.86 5.95 -6.64
CA PHE A 47 21.00 4.92 -7.21
C PHE A 47 19.64 5.54 -7.51
N THR A 48 19.29 5.65 -8.79
CA THR A 48 18.03 6.29 -9.24
C THR A 48 17.06 5.31 -9.89
N ALA A 49 17.46 4.04 -10.05
CA ALA A 49 16.60 3.02 -10.64
C ALA A 49 15.50 2.55 -9.68
N HIS A 50 14.48 1.91 -10.22
CA HIS A 50 13.46 1.25 -9.42
C HIS A 50 14.05 0.03 -8.72
N THR A 51 13.53 -0.29 -7.54
CA THR A 51 13.98 -1.46 -6.78
C THR A 51 12.90 -2.53 -6.77
N THR A 52 13.32 -3.77 -6.49
CA THR A 52 12.42 -4.91 -6.30
C THR A 52 12.10 -5.14 -4.82
N ASN A 53 12.52 -4.23 -3.96
CA ASN A 53 12.24 -4.32 -2.53
C ASN A 53 10.74 -4.31 -2.25
N PRO A 54 10.29 -4.94 -1.15
CA PRO A 54 8.90 -4.84 -0.74
C PRO A 54 8.47 -3.39 -0.55
N VAL A 55 7.22 -3.10 -0.89
CA VAL A 55 6.65 -1.76 -0.77
C VAL A 55 5.52 -1.75 0.26
N PRO A 56 5.20 -0.59 0.85
CA PRO A 56 4.11 -0.52 1.81
C PRO A 56 2.75 -0.76 1.15
N PHE A 57 1.84 -1.34 1.92
CA PHE A 57 0.44 -1.48 1.57
C PHE A 57 -0.35 -1.11 2.84
N ILE A 58 -0.99 0.05 2.83
CA ILE A 58 -1.59 0.64 4.02
C ILE A 58 -3.08 0.78 3.84
N LEU A 59 -3.85 0.30 4.82
CA LEU A 59 -5.31 0.45 4.87
C LEU A 59 -5.65 1.65 5.77
N VAL A 60 -6.40 2.60 5.23
CA VAL A 60 -6.76 3.83 5.92
C VAL A 60 -8.26 3.89 6.16
N ASN A 61 -8.65 4.22 7.40
CA ASN A 61 -10.03 4.47 7.82
C ASN A 61 -10.97 3.29 7.56
N TYR A 62 -10.53 2.10 7.93
CA TYR A 62 -11.36 0.90 7.96
C TYR A 62 -11.54 0.43 9.41
N ASP A 63 -12.34 -0.61 9.61
CA ASP A 63 -12.60 -1.18 10.93
C ASP A 63 -11.30 -1.55 11.63
N GLU A 64 -11.07 -1.03 12.84
CA GLU A 64 -9.87 -1.29 13.64
C GLU A 64 -9.71 -2.77 14.03
N ALA A 65 -10.78 -3.56 13.95
CA ALA A 65 -10.71 -4.99 14.20
C ALA A 65 -9.94 -5.76 13.12
N TYR A 66 -9.59 -5.12 12.01
CA TYR A 66 -8.91 -5.75 10.89
C TYR A 66 -7.52 -5.17 10.66
N THR A 67 -6.64 -6.00 10.11
CA THR A 67 -5.30 -5.61 9.69
C THR A 67 -4.97 -6.32 8.39
N LEU A 68 -3.82 -6.01 7.81
CA LEU A 68 -3.37 -6.62 6.56
C LEU A 68 -2.25 -7.64 6.83
N LYS A 69 -2.26 -8.75 6.09
CA LYS A 69 -1.18 -9.73 6.13
C LYS A 69 0.09 -9.14 5.53
N GLU A 70 1.24 -9.57 6.03
CA GLU A 70 2.53 -9.27 5.42
C GLU A 70 2.81 -10.25 4.27
N GLY A 71 3.70 -9.85 3.37
CA GLY A 71 4.18 -10.71 2.30
C GLY A 71 3.24 -10.88 1.13
N GLY A 72 2.23 -10.01 0.99
CA GLY A 72 1.31 -10.05 -0.15
C GLY A 72 1.96 -9.66 -1.47
N LYS A 73 1.22 -9.85 -2.55
CA LYS A 73 1.64 -9.54 -3.92
C LYS A 73 0.67 -8.55 -4.55
N LEU A 74 1.06 -7.95 -5.67
CA LEU A 74 0.17 -7.02 -6.39
C LEU A 74 -1.16 -7.67 -6.77
N CYS A 75 -1.16 -8.96 -7.10
CA CYS A 75 -2.39 -9.69 -7.44
C CYS A 75 -3.36 -9.85 -6.26
N ASP A 76 -2.93 -9.54 -5.04
CA ASP A 76 -3.75 -9.64 -3.83
C ASP A 76 -4.50 -8.35 -3.50
N ILE A 77 -4.21 -7.24 -4.19
CA ILE A 77 -4.82 -5.93 -3.90
C ILE A 77 -6.31 -5.93 -4.19
N VAL A 78 -6.71 -6.32 -5.39
CA VAL A 78 -8.12 -6.32 -5.79
C VAL A 78 -8.95 -7.33 -4.99
N PRO A 79 -8.47 -8.57 -4.73
CA PRO A 79 -9.16 -9.48 -3.82
C PRO A 79 -9.41 -8.87 -2.44
N THR A 80 -8.46 -8.11 -1.90
CA THR A 80 -8.63 -7.41 -0.62
C THR A 80 -9.73 -6.34 -0.71
N LEU A 81 -9.74 -5.55 -1.79
CA LEU A 81 -10.77 -4.54 -2.04
C LEU A 81 -12.15 -5.17 -2.14
N ILE A 82 -12.27 -6.28 -2.86
CA ILE A 82 -13.53 -6.99 -3.06
C ILE A 82 -14.09 -7.49 -1.73
N GLU A 83 -13.24 -8.02 -0.86
CA GLU A 83 -13.66 -8.45 0.47
C GLU A 83 -14.19 -7.28 1.31
N ILE A 84 -13.51 -6.14 1.28
CA ILE A 84 -13.95 -4.92 2.00
C ILE A 84 -15.28 -4.43 1.47
N MET A 85 -15.53 -4.54 0.17
CA MET A 85 -16.79 -4.15 -0.46
C MET A 85 -17.91 -5.17 -0.26
N GLY A 86 -17.62 -6.32 0.34
CA GLY A 86 -18.62 -7.36 0.57
C GLY A 86 -19.02 -8.15 -0.66
N MET A 87 -18.19 -8.18 -1.67
CA MET A 87 -18.44 -8.90 -2.93
C MET A 87 -17.73 -10.26 -2.95
N GLU A 88 -18.22 -11.17 -3.78
CA GLU A 88 -17.56 -12.46 -3.97
C GLU A 88 -16.42 -12.34 -4.99
N LYS A 89 -15.31 -13.01 -4.69
CA LYS A 89 -14.16 -13.04 -5.58
C LYS A 89 -14.44 -13.92 -6.79
N PRO A 90 -14.28 -13.42 -8.04
CA PRO A 90 -14.41 -14.25 -9.24
C PRO A 90 -13.38 -15.38 -9.26
N LYS A 91 -13.73 -16.49 -9.89
CA LYS A 91 -12.84 -17.65 -9.99
C LYS A 91 -11.56 -17.36 -10.77
N GLU A 92 -11.62 -16.45 -11.72
CA GLU A 92 -10.47 -16.04 -12.53
C GLU A 92 -9.43 -15.27 -11.73
N MET A 93 -9.81 -14.74 -10.58
CA MET A 93 -8.93 -13.95 -9.70
C MET A 93 -8.14 -14.91 -8.81
N THR A 94 -6.83 -15.03 -9.09
CA THR A 94 -5.95 -16.00 -8.41
C THR A 94 -5.35 -15.49 -7.11
N GLY A 95 -5.36 -14.17 -6.89
CA GLY A 95 -4.86 -13.59 -5.65
C GLY A 95 -5.78 -13.86 -4.46
N GLU A 96 -5.28 -13.58 -3.27
CA GLU A 96 -6.03 -13.76 -2.02
C GLU A 96 -6.14 -12.45 -1.26
N SER A 97 -7.24 -12.27 -0.53
CA SER A 97 -7.39 -11.11 0.33
C SER A 97 -6.32 -11.10 1.42
N LEU A 98 -5.75 -9.92 1.65
CA LEU A 98 -4.78 -9.69 2.71
C LEU A 98 -5.43 -9.23 4.02
N LEU A 99 -6.75 -9.06 4.02
CA LEU A 99 -7.50 -8.60 5.19
C LEU A 99 -7.59 -9.71 6.23
N VAL A 100 -7.18 -9.39 7.46
CA VAL A 100 -7.21 -10.34 8.58
C VAL A 100 -7.88 -9.67 9.77
N LYS A 101 -8.83 -10.37 10.39
CA LYS A 101 -9.43 -9.90 11.62
C LYS A 101 -8.45 -10.08 12.77
N LYS A 102 -8.22 -9.00 13.52
CA LYS A 102 -7.36 -9.05 14.70
C LYS A 102 -8.01 -9.92 15.78
N ASN A 103 -7.24 -10.82 16.35
CA ASN A 103 -7.69 -11.55 17.53
C ASN A 103 -7.59 -10.62 18.74
N SER A 104 -8.68 -10.44 19.39
CA SER A 104 -8.72 -9.68 20.63
C SER A 104 -8.23 -10.53 21.80
#